data_c528054748ed830447f5f685fe51a8e7
#
_entry.id   c528054748ed830447f5f685fe51a8e7
#
_cell.length_a   1.000
_cell.length_b   1.000
_cell.length_c   1.000
_cell.angle_alpha   90.00
_cell.angle_beta   90.00
_cell.angle_gamma   90.00
#
_symmetry.space_group_name_H-M   'P 1'
#
loop_
_entity.id
_entity.type
_entity.pdbx_description
1 polymer ?
#
loop_
_entity_poly.entity_id
_entity_poly.type
_entity_poly.pdbx_seq_one_letter_code
_entity_poly.pdbx_strand_id
1 'polypeptide(L)'
;MSEYPIDDCFALHVYNDMPAGKINLVSGPRMAGAVCFGVHVIGKSGHGSRPDLAKNPVIPASHIVCELDSALQNQMNAEETLTLSICVQKAGEIWNAIPDEAFFSGTSRYFSRPAGEKVLALIKKTCTNVADVHGCRVEFEPYTKVLMEPVINDQEVVEETAQKLTQMCGPQVLGEHGLWFASETFCKYLNKYPGALGFLGIANPDLGSGAAHHNSRFDVDESALLLGVCAELSFALR
;
A
#
# COMPACT_ATOMS: atom_id res chain seq x y z
N MET A 1 -24.95 7.69 13.70
CA MET A 1 -25.57 6.46 13.19
C MET A 1 -26.20 6.83 11.87
N SER A 2 -25.99 6.05 10.81
CA SER A 2 -26.68 6.30 9.54
C SER A 2 -28.17 6.07 9.75
N GLU A 3 -29.01 6.91 9.16
CA GLU A 3 -30.46 6.80 9.22
C GLU A 3 -30.96 5.49 8.57
N TYR A 4 -30.08 4.86 7.78
CA TYR A 4 -30.31 3.58 7.12
C TYR A 4 -29.22 2.58 7.52
N PRO A 5 -29.55 1.36 7.96
CA PRO A 5 -28.58 0.29 8.20
C PRO A 5 -27.95 -0.10 6.86
N ILE A 6 -26.62 -0.36 6.88
CA ILE A 6 -25.89 -0.94 5.79
C ILE A 6 -25.49 -2.35 6.23
N ASP A 7 -25.98 -3.37 5.53
CA ASP A 7 -25.68 -4.77 5.85
C ASP A 7 -24.32 -5.13 5.26
N ASP A 8 -24.04 -4.73 4.03
CA ASP A 8 -22.81 -4.99 3.32
C ASP A 8 -22.53 -3.96 2.21
N CYS A 9 -21.36 -4.05 1.57
CA CYS A 9 -20.95 -3.13 0.53
C CYS A 9 -20.16 -3.82 -0.60
N PHE A 10 -20.27 -3.28 -1.80
CA PHE A 10 -19.59 -3.77 -2.99
C PHE A 10 -19.04 -2.63 -3.83
N ALA A 11 -17.91 -2.88 -4.49
CA ALA A 11 -17.34 -1.98 -5.47
C ALA A 11 -16.58 -2.75 -6.54
N LEU A 12 -16.38 -2.11 -7.69
CA LEU A 12 -15.52 -2.60 -8.76
C LEU A 12 -14.38 -1.62 -9.00
N HIS A 13 -13.21 -2.18 -9.25
CA HIS A 13 -12.07 -1.44 -9.76
C HIS A 13 -11.64 -2.03 -11.11
N VAL A 14 -11.45 -1.19 -12.12
CA VAL A 14 -10.93 -1.64 -13.41
C VAL A 14 -9.48 -2.10 -13.28
N TYR A 15 -9.08 -3.12 -14.03
CA TYR A 15 -7.72 -3.63 -13.97
C TYR A 15 -7.13 -3.88 -15.35
N ASN A 16 -6.02 -3.21 -15.62
CA ASN A 16 -5.42 -3.12 -16.96
C ASN A 16 -4.73 -4.39 -17.45
N ASP A 17 -4.28 -5.30 -16.57
CA ASP A 17 -3.59 -6.54 -16.94
C ASP A 17 -4.54 -7.74 -17.10
N MET A 18 -5.82 -7.55 -16.81
CA MET A 18 -6.82 -8.60 -16.96
C MET A 18 -7.63 -8.36 -18.22
N PRO A 19 -7.84 -9.39 -19.07
CA PRO A 19 -8.60 -9.26 -20.31
C PRO A 19 -10.03 -8.74 -20.08
N ALA A 20 -10.52 -7.90 -20.98
CA ALA A 20 -11.94 -7.53 -21.04
C ALA A 20 -12.84 -8.79 -21.08
N GLY A 21 -13.99 -8.73 -20.44
CA GLY A 21 -14.87 -9.88 -20.29
C GLY A 21 -14.53 -10.80 -19.10
N LYS A 22 -13.63 -10.38 -18.22
CA LYS A 22 -13.28 -11.08 -16.98
C LYS A 22 -13.54 -10.22 -15.75
N ILE A 23 -13.98 -10.86 -14.68
CA ILE A 23 -14.06 -10.29 -13.34
C ILE A 23 -13.32 -11.19 -12.36
N ASN A 24 -12.49 -10.60 -11.51
CA ASN A 24 -11.89 -11.29 -10.38
C ASN A 24 -12.66 -10.96 -9.10
N LEU A 25 -13.25 -11.98 -8.48
CA LEU A 25 -13.92 -11.94 -7.19
C LEU A 25 -13.32 -13.02 -6.32
N VAL A 26 -12.45 -12.63 -5.38
CA VAL A 26 -11.75 -13.55 -4.48
C VAL A 26 -11.81 -12.98 -3.06
N SER A 27 -12.04 -13.84 -2.07
CA SER A 27 -12.06 -13.48 -0.66
C SER A 27 -10.66 -13.21 -0.11
N GLY A 28 -10.60 -12.55 1.06
CA GLY A 28 -9.35 -12.20 1.70
C GLY A 28 -8.67 -10.96 1.13
N PRO A 29 -7.35 -10.80 1.33
CA PRO A 29 -6.63 -9.60 0.91
C PRO A 29 -6.62 -9.42 -0.61
N ARG A 30 -6.90 -8.19 -1.07
CA ARG A 30 -6.91 -7.85 -2.51
C ARG A 30 -5.98 -6.70 -2.84
N MET A 31 -6.02 -5.59 -2.06
CA MET A 31 -5.16 -4.43 -2.29
C MET A 31 -4.42 -4.08 -1.00
N ALA A 32 -3.22 -3.55 -1.17
CA ALA A 32 -2.33 -3.29 -0.05
C ALA A 32 -2.82 -2.13 0.84
N GLY A 33 -2.58 -2.27 2.13
CA GLY A 33 -2.47 -1.15 3.04
C GLY A 33 -1.17 -0.37 2.80
N ALA A 34 -1.08 0.84 3.34
CA ALA A 34 0.08 1.70 3.18
C ALA A 34 0.50 2.36 4.49
N VAL A 35 1.78 2.27 4.81
CA VAL A 35 2.46 3.16 5.76
C VAL A 35 3.28 4.17 4.96
N CYS A 36 3.16 5.44 5.30
CA CYS A 36 4.05 6.49 4.82
C CYS A 36 4.89 7.00 5.98
N PHE A 37 6.14 7.35 5.72
CA PHE A 37 7.01 7.91 6.75
C PHE A 37 8.00 8.91 6.16
N GLY A 38 8.30 9.93 6.96
CA GLY A 38 9.38 10.88 6.76
C GLY A 38 10.10 11.08 8.09
N VAL A 39 11.41 11.06 8.06
CA VAL A 39 12.27 11.05 9.24
C VAL A 39 13.37 12.07 9.08
N HIS A 40 13.44 12.98 10.02
CA HIS A 40 14.56 13.91 10.21
C HIS A 40 15.48 13.33 11.27
N VAL A 41 16.73 13.11 10.91
CA VAL A 41 17.79 12.75 11.86
C VAL A 41 18.51 14.03 12.22
N ILE A 42 18.32 14.50 13.45
CA ILE A 42 18.82 15.78 13.93
C ILE A 42 20.13 15.55 14.70
N GLY A 43 21.17 16.17 14.21
CA GLY A 43 22.51 16.16 14.80
C GLY A 43 22.96 17.53 15.29
N LYS A 44 24.24 17.82 15.05
CA LYS A 44 24.90 19.11 15.31
C LYS A 44 25.96 19.34 14.25
N SER A 45 25.82 20.42 13.51
CA SER A 45 26.79 20.80 12.48
C SER A 45 28.21 21.06 13.04
N GLY A 46 29.18 20.92 12.15
CA GLY A 46 30.57 21.17 12.50
C GLY A 46 31.52 21.07 11.30
N HIS A 47 32.79 21.38 11.54
CA HIS A 47 33.82 21.26 10.53
C HIS A 47 34.17 19.77 10.29
N GLY A 48 34.26 19.35 9.05
CA GLY A 48 34.53 17.94 8.69
C GLY A 48 35.85 17.37 9.25
N SER A 49 36.85 18.24 9.56
CA SER A 49 38.09 17.81 10.18
C SER A 49 38.01 17.55 11.71
N ARG A 50 36.92 17.96 12.36
CA ARG A 50 36.71 17.82 13.82
C ARG A 50 35.32 17.21 14.10
N PRO A 51 35.09 15.98 13.65
CA PRO A 51 33.80 15.30 13.86
C PRO A 51 33.50 15.04 15.33
N ASP A 52 34.51 15.01 16.19
CA ASP A 52 34.41 14.89 17.65
C ASP A 52 33.68 16.07 18.32
N LEU A 53 33.63 17.24 17.69
CA LEU A 53 32.92 18.44 18.16
C LEU A 53 31.49 18.57 17.58
N ALA A 54 31.13 17.71 16.66
CA ALA A 54 29.83 17.67 15.99
C ALA A 54 29.01 16.44 16.42
N LYS A 55 27.80 16.35 15.90
CA LYS A 55 26.98 15.11 15.88
C LYS A 55 26.51 14.90 14.44
N ASN A 56 27.25 14.08 13.72
CA ASN A 56 26.99 13.90 12.28
C ASN A 56 25.73 13.07 12.03
N PRO A 57 24.63 13.63 11.48
CA PRO A 57 23.40 12.89 11.21
C PRO A 57 23.46 12.03 9.95
N VAL A 58 24.43 12.25 9.06
CA VAL A 58 24.58 11.50 7.79
C VAL A 58 24.81 10.02 8.04
N ILE A 59 25.65 9.69 9.04
CA ILE A 59 26.01 8.30 9.34
C ILE A 59 24.81 7.50 9.88
N PRO A 60 24.13 7.94 10.97
CA PRO A 60 22.95 7.22 11.44
C PRO A 60 21.81 7.19 10.43
N ALA A 61 21.60 8.23 9.62
CA ALA A 61 20.59 8.17 8.57
C ALA A 61 20.87 7.05 7.55
N SER A 62 22.13 6.88 7.14
CA SER A 62 22.53 5.79 6.24
C SER A 62 22.39 4.41 6.91
N HIS A 63 22.78 4.28 8.17
CA HIS A 63 22.61 3.03 8.93
C HIS A 63 21.13 2.67 9.11
N ILE A 64 20.26 3.65 9.40
CA ILE A 64 18.82 3.41 9.54
C ILE A 64 18.25 2.84 8.25
N VAL A 65 18.60 3.42 7.09
CA VAL A 65 18.12 2.94 5.79
C VAL A 65 18.48 1.48 5.55
N CYS A 66 19.71 1.07 5.87
CA CYS A 66 20.14 -0.33 5.76
C CYS A 66 19.51 -1.23 6.82
N GLU A 67 19.37 -0.74 8.05
CA GLU A 67 18.87 -1.52 9.19
C GLU A 67 17.36 -1.79 9.10
N LEU A 68 16.57 -0.91 8.45
CA LEU A 68 15.14 -1.09 8.32
C LEU A 68 14.77 -2.39 7.62
N ASP A 69 15.47 -2.76 6.55
CA ASP A 69 15.24 -4.04 5.85
C ASP A 69 15.55 -5.23 6.75
N SER A 70 16.70 -5.19 7.44
CA SER A 70 17.13 -6.23 8.38
C SER A 70 16.15 -6.38 9.54
N ALA A 71 15.72 -5.26 10.13
CA ALA A 71 14.77 -5.25 11.24
C ALA A 71 13.40 -5.82 10.82
N LEU A 72 12.92 -5.49 9.62
CA LEU A 72 11.67 -6.05 9.09
C LEU A 72 11.77 -7.56 8.89
N GLN A 73 12.82 -8.04 8.24
CA GLN A 73 13.04 -9.49 8.02
C GLN A 73 13.07 -10.28 9.33
N ASN A 74 13.67 -9.72 10.40
CA ASN A 74 13.84 -10.41 11.66
C ASN A 74 12.64 -10.30 12.62
N GLN A 75 11.73 -9.34 12.43
CA GLN A 75 10.67 -9.05 13.40
C GLN A 75 9.25 -9.16 12.84
N MET A 76 9.08 -9.10 11.51
CA MET A 76 7.80 -9.40 10.88
C MET A 76 7.58 -10.91 10.78
N ASN A 77 6.33 -11.32 10.62
CA ASN A 77 6.03 -12.72 10.30
C ASN A 77 6.56 -13.04 8.90
N ALA A 78 7.26 -14.16 8.75
CA ALA A 78 7.85 -14.58 7.47
C ALA A 78 6.79 -14.85 6.37
N GLU A 79 5.55 -15.12 6.76
CA GLU A 79 4.42 -15.32 5.83
C GLU A 79 3.75 -14.01 5.38
N GLU A 80 4.11 -12.87 6.00
CA GLU A 80 3.54 -11.57 5.61
C GLU A 80 4.09 -11.12 4.26
N THR A 81 3.18 -10.83 3.34
CA THR A 81 3.52 -10.13 2.10
C THR A 81 3.72 -8.65 2.41
N LEU A 82 4.97 -8.22 2.38
CA LEU A 82 5.39 -6.89 2.78
C LEU A 82 6.41 -6.31 1.82
N THR A 83 6.32 -5.00 1.57
CA THR A 83 7.39 -4.23 0.92
C THR A 83 7.72 -2.99 1.73
N LEU A 84 8.98 -2.56 1.69
CA LEU A 84 9.44 -1.27 2.18
C LEU A 84 10.33 -0.62 1.12
N SER A 85 10.14 0.67 0.89
CA SER A 85 10.98 1.43 -0.03
C SER A 85 11.33 2.78 0.57
N ILE A 86 12.62 3.11 0.55
CA ILE A 86 13.11 4.46 0.79
C ILE A 86 13.12 5.18 -0.55
N CYS A 87 12.34 6.26 -0.65
CA CYS A 87 12.16 6.98 -1.91
C CYS A 87 12.96 8.30 -1.97
N VAL A 88 13.33 8.83 -0.82
CA VAL A 88 14.10 10.07 -0.70
C VAL A 88 15.15 9.90 0.38
N GLN A 89 16.39 10.37 0.12
CA GLN A 89 17.41 10.55 1.12
C GLN A 89 18.23 11.80 0.78
N LYS A 90 18.41 12.69 1.75
CA LYS A 90 19.13 13.97 1.61
C LYS A 90 19.95 14.24 2.87
N ALA A 91 21.21 14.65 2.69
CA ALA A 91 22.08 15.05 3.80
C ALA A 91 23.28 15.85 3.30
N GLY A 92 23.48 17.03 3.88
CA GLY A 92 24.63 17.90 3.58
C GLY A 92 24.66 18.47 2.16
N GLU A 93 25.48 19.50 1.95
CA GLU A 93 25.65 20.16 0.65
C GLU A 93 27.13 20.40 0.33
N ILE A 94 27.98 20.46 1.36
CA ILE A 94 29.38 20.86 1.24
C ILE A 94 30.28 19.75 1.78
N TRP A 95 31.31 19.38 1.03
CA TRP A 95 32.19 18.23 1.31
C TRP A 95 32.98 18.32 2.64
N ASN A 96 33.21 19.51 3.19
CA ASN A 96 33.99 19.75 4.41
C ASN A 96 33.15 20.26 5.59
N ALA A 97 31.82 20.25 5.49
CA ALA A 97 30.91 20.67 6.56
C ALA A 97 29.95 19.52 6.91
N ILE A 98 29.93 19.16 8.18
CA ILE A 98 28.94 18.23 8.74
C ILE A 98 27.63 19.01 8.87
N PRO A 99 26.51 18.50 8.32
CA PRO A 99 25.21 19.15 8.45
C PRO A 99 24.64 18.96 9.86
N ASP A 100 23.62 19.74 10.19
CA ASP A 100 22.85 19.59 11.43
C ASP A 100 21.66 18.65 11.28
N GLU A 101 21.29 18.29 10.05
CA GLU A 101 20.17 17.42 9.74
C GLU A 101 20.46 16.49 8.55
N ALA A 102 19.85 15.30 8.59
CA ALA A 102 19.65 14.42 7.45
C ALA A 102 18.17 14.03 7.37
N PHE A 103 17.63 13.89 6.17
CA PHE A 103 16.24 13.53 5.94
C PHE A 103 16.15 12.30 5.05
N PHE A 104 15.20 11.41 5.35
CA PHE A 104 14.78 10.37 4.44
C PHE A 104 13.27 10.13 4.56
N SER A 105 12.67 9.63 3.49
CA SER A 105 11.26 9.26 3.47
C SER A 105 11.01 8.04 2.59
N GLY A 106 9.90 7.38 2.89
CA GLY A 106 9.56 6.16 2.20
C GLY A 106 8.13 5.69 2.46
N THR A 107 7.88 4.47 2.00
CA THR A 107 6.58 3.83 2.14
C THR A 107 6.73 2.34 2.33
N SER A 108 5.74 1.73 3.00
CA SER A 108 5.59 0.28 3.10
C SER A 108 4.20 -0.13 2.62
N ARG A 109 4.11 -1.33 2.05
CA ARG A 109 2.85 -1.98 1.66
C ARG A 109 2.70 -3.28 2.43
N TYR A 110 1.47 -3.64 2.79
CA TYR A 110 1.16 -4.81 3.59
C TYR A 110 -0.28 -5.28 3.31
N PHE A 111 -0.62 -6.52 3.68
CA PHE A 111 -1.91 -7.12 3.35
C PHE A 111 -2.70 -7.66 4.55
N SER A 112 -2.20 -7.51 5.77
CA SER A 112 -2.94 -7.81 7.00
C SER A 112 -3.05 -6.58 7.90
N ARG A 113 -4.19 -6.39 8.56
CA ARG A 113 -4.41 -5.19 9.42
C ARG A 113 -3.36 -5.05 10.52
N PRO A 114 -2.97 -6.12 11.25
CA PRO A 114 -1.96 -5.99 12.30
C PRO A 114 -0.56 -5.62 11.78
N ALA A 115 -0.23 -5.94 10.52
CA ALA A 115 1.08 -5.68 9.95
C ALA A 115 1.38 -4.18 9.84
N GLY A 116 0.40 -3.36 9.48
CA GLY A 116 0.59 -1.91 9.31
C GLY A 116 1.08 -1.21 10.58
N GLU A 117 0.41 -1.45 11.70
CA GLU A 117 0.81 -0.88 13.00
C GLU A 117 2.16 -1.42 13.46
N LYS A 118 2.43 -2.71 13.26
CA LYS A 118 3.69 -3.33 13.62
C LYS A 118 4.86 -2.76 12.80
N VAL A 119 4.68 -2.58 11.49
CA VAL A 119 5.68 -1.95 10.60
C VAL A 119 5.96 -0.53 11.05
N LEU A 120 4.92 0.28 11.29
CA LEU A 120 5.08 1.67 11.74
C LEU A 120 5.84 1.75 13.07
N ALA A 121 5.48 0.90 14.03
CA ALA A 121 6.16 0.85 15.32
C ALA A 121 7.63 0.44 15.17
N LEU A 122 7.91 -0.53 14.30
CA LEU A 122 9.27 -1.00 14.03
C LEU A 122 10.12 0.09 13.35
N ILE A 123 9.57 0.80 12.35
CA ILE A 123 10.25 1.93 11.72
C ILE A 123 10.64 2.98 12.78
N LYS A 124 9.68 3.41 13.61
CA LYS A 124 9.93 4.40 14.65
C LYS A 124 10.99 3.96 15.64
N LYS A 125 10.90 2.71 16.11
CA LYS A 125 11.87 2.12 17.07
C LYS A 125 13.28 2.05 16.48
N THR A 126 13.42 1.54 15.26
CA THR A 126 14.70 1.41 14.58
C THR A 126 15.35 2.78 14.38
N CYS A 127 14.60 3.75 13.85
CA CYS A 127 15.10 5.11 13.65
C CYS A 127 15.61 5.73 14.96
N THR A 128 14.82 5.64 16.02
CA THR A 128 15.17 6.23 17.32
C THR A 128 16.43 5.59 17.91
N ASN A 129 16.48 4.26 17.94
CA ASN A 129 17.59 3.54 18.57
C ASN A 129 18.92 3.74 17.82
N VAL A 130 18.88 3.68 16.48
CA VAL A 130 20.10 3.86 15.68
C VAL A 130 20.60 5.32 15.78
N ALA A 131 19.72 6.30 15.75
CA ALA A 131 20.12 7.70 15.91
C ALA A 131 20.73 7.97 17.29
N ASP A 132 20.15 7.38 18.35
CA ASP A 132 20.63 7.55 19.73
C ASP A 132 22.06 7.05 19.93
N VAL A 133 22.43 5.90 19.33
CA VAL A 133 23.81 5.37 19.36
C VAL A 133 24.83 6.39 18.85
N HIS A 134 24.44 7.27 17.92
CA HIS A 134 25.28 8.31 17.35
C HIS A 134 25.11 9.68 18.04
N GLY A 135 24.37 9.73 19.15
CA GLY A 135 24.08 10.98 19.88
C GLY A 135 23.20 11.95 19.10
N CYS A 136 22.49 11.46 18.08
CA CYS A 136 21.48 12.19 17.31
C CYS A 136 20.09 11.89 17.85
N ARG A 137 19.09 12.70 17.47
CA ARG A 137 17.68 12.42 17.74
C ARG A 137 16.90 12.35 16.44
N VAL A 138 15.70 11.79 16.48
CA VAL A 138 14.80 11.76 15.32
C VAL A 138 13.55 12.61 15.56
N GLU A 139 13.08 13.23 14.48
CA GLU A 139 11.78 13.87 14.40
C GLU A 139 11.02 13.24 13.21
N PHE A 140 9.75 12.96 13.43
CA PHE A 140 8.93 12.31 12.40
C PHE A 140 7.99 13.35 11.77
N GLU A 141 7.91 13.30 10.45
CA GLU A 141 6.92 14.09 9.71
C GLU A 141 5.49 13.75 10.17
N PRO A 142 4.56 14.72 10.18
CA PRO A 142 3.16 14.52 10.60
C PRO A 142 2.42 13.43 9.81
N TYR A 143 2.87 13.16 8.58
CA TYR A 143 2.30 12.09 7.75
C TYR A 143 2.91 10.70 8.05
N THR A 144 3.81 10.56 9.03
CA THR A 144 4.37 9.25 9.44
C THR A 144 3.32 8.45 10.21
N LYS A 145 2.55 7.66 9.46
CA LYS A 145 1.39 6.91 9.98
C LYS A 145 0.97 5.78 9.05
N VAL A 146 0.10 4.92 9.55
CA VAL A 146 -0.74 4.08 8.69
C VAL A 146 -1.65 5.01 7.90
N LEU A 147 -1.42 5.08 6.59
CA LEU A 147 -2.17 5.95 5.68
C LEU A 147 -3.45 5.27 5.22
N MET A 148 -3.37 3.97 4.94
CA MET A 148 -4.45 3.18 4.38
C MET A 148 -4.40 1.75 4.92
N GLU A 149 -5.54 1.20 5.29
CA GLU A 149 -5.70 -0.22 5.59
C GLU A 149 -5.76 -1.05 4.30
N PRO A 150 -5.49 -2.36 4.36
CA PRO A 150 -5.67 -3.22 3.20
C PRO A 150 -7.15 -3.41 2.86
N VAL A 151 -7.44 -3.60 1.57
CA VAL A 151 -8.73 -4.10 1.11
C VAL A 151 -8.77 -5.61 1.36
N ILE A 152 -9.68 -6.04 2.22
CA ILE A 152 -9.88 -7.45 2.58
C ILE A 152 -11.34 -7.79 2.32
N ASN A 153 -11.58 -8.61 1.32
CA ASN A 153 -12.92 -9.04 0.93
C ASN A 153 -13.48 -10.06 1.92
N ASP A 154 -14.74 -9.89 2.25
CA ASP A 154 -15.52 -10.85 3.02
C ASP A 154 -15.80 -12.10 2.18
N GLN A 155 -15.73 -13.27 2.81
CA GLN A 155 -15.86 -14.55 2.12
C GLN A 155 -17.30 -14.79 1.64
N GLU A 156 -18.30 -14.56 2.49
CA GLU A 156 -19.71 -14.83 2.19
C GLU A 156 -20.19 -13.91 1.05
N VAL A 157 -19.87 -12.61 1.15
CA VAL A 157 -20.22 -11.63 0.10
C VAL A 157 -19.59 -12.00 -1.26
N VAL A 158 -18.33 -12.46 -1.26
CA VAL A 158 -17.67 -12.91 -2.50
C VAL A 158 -18.34 -14.15 -3.08
N GLU A 159 -18.56 -15.19 -2.26
CA GLU A 159 -19.13 -16.47 -2.69
C GLU A 159 -20.53 -16.28 -3.28
N GLU A 160 -21.42 -15.58 -2.59
CA GLU A 160 -22.78 -15.31 -3.04
C GLU A 160 -22.80 -14.46 -4.34
N THR A 161 -22.00 -13.38 -4.40
CA THR A 161 -21.91 -12.53 -5.59
C THR A 161 -21.36 -13.30 -6.78
N ALA A 162 -20.29 -14.09 -6.59
CA ALA A 162 -19.69 -14.89 -7.65
C ALA A 162 -20.66 -16.00 -8.14
N GLN A 163 -21.38 -16.64 -7.24
CA GLN A 163 -22.39 -17.63 -7.59
C GLN A 163 -23.50 -16.99 -8.44
N LYS A 164 -24.02 -15.85 -8.02
CA LYS A 164 -25.06 -15.15 -8.78
C LYS A 164 -24.55 -14.66 -10.13
N LEU A 165 -23.34 -14.13 -10.18
CA LEU A 165 -22.73 -13.68 -11.44
C LEU A 165 -22.55 -14.84 -12.43
N THR A 166 -22.10 -15.99 -11.95
CA THR A 166 -21.95 -17.17 -12.83
C THR A 166 -23.27 -17.74 -13.31
N GLN A 167 -24.34 -17.63 -12.53
CA GLN A 167 -25.68 -17.97 -12.96
C GLN A 167 -26.20 -17.04 -14.09
N MET A 168 -25.87 -15.75 -14.01
CA MET A 168 -26.31 -14.74 -14.97
C MET A 168 -25.49 -14.75 -16.27
N CYS A 169 -24.15 -14.89 -16.15
CA CYS A 169 -23.22 -14.66 -17.26
C CYS A 169 -22.40 -15.90 -17.63
N GLY A 170 -22.52 -17.00 -16.88
CA GLY A 170 -21.72 -18.21 -17.05
C GLY A 170 -20.38 -18.15 -16.32
N PRO A 171 -19.76 -19.32 -16.01
CA PRO A 171 -18.53 -19.38 -15.21
C PRO A 171 -17.30 -18.82 -15.92
N GLN A 172 -17.34 -18.70 -17.25
CA GLN A 172 -16.22 -18.19 -18.05
C GLN A 172 -15.89 -16.72 -17.78
N VAL A 173 -16.78 -15.97 -17.11
CA VAL A 173 -16.55 -14.54 -16.78
C VAL A 173 -15.61 -14.36 -15.59
N LEU A 174 -15.43 -15.38 -14.76
CA LEU A 174 -14.49 -15.31 -13.67
C LEU A 174 -13.04 -15.36 -14.20
N GLY A 175 -12.22 -14.48 -13.68
CA GLY A 175 -10.80 -14.36 -14.01
C GLY A 175 -9.93 -14.43 -12.77
N GLU A 176 -8.68 -14.79 -12.97
CA GLU A 176 -7.68 -14.83 -11.89
C GLU A 176 -6.87 -13.53 -11.82
N HIS A 177 -6.62 -13.08 -10.62
CA HIS A 177 -5.74 -11.96 -10.32
C HIS A 177 -5.13 -12.14 -8.94
N GLY A 178 -3.82 -11.85 -8.81
CA GLY A 178 -3.11 -11.87 -7.54
C GLY A 178 -3.36 -10.64 -6.67
N LEU A 179 -2.51 -10.45 -5.67
CA LEU A 179 -2.52 -9.27 -4.81
C LEU A 179 -2.06 -8.03 -5.60
N TRP A 180 -2.78 -6.92 -5.43
CA TRP A 180 -2.36 -5.64 -6.00
C TRP A 180 -1.79 -4.71 -4.94
N PHE A 181 -0.53 -4.27 -5.16
CA PHE A 181 0.20 -3.42 -4.21
C PHE A 181 -0.21 -1.94 -4.22
N ALA A 182 -1.22 -1.57 -5.02
CA ALA A 182 -1.90 -0.28 -4.89
C ALA A 182 -2.82 -0.29 -3.66
N SER A 183 -3.17 0.91 -3.17
CA SER A 183 -4.09 1.09 -2.04
C SER A 183 -5.40 1.71 -2.54
N GLU A 184 -6.53 1.33 -1.91
CA GLU A 184 -7.86 1.80 -2.30
C GLU A 184 -8.67 2.27 -1.07
N THR A 185 -9.33 3.42 -1.21
CA THR A 185 -10.10 4.04 -0.11
C THR A 185 -11.34 3.24 0.28
N PHE A 186 -11.79 2.32 -0.55
CA PHE A 186 -12.90 1.42 -0.25
C PHE A 186 -12.64 0.56 1.00
N CYS A 187 -11.37 0.35 1.36
CA CYS A 187 -11.01 -0.28 2.64
C CYS A 187 -11.70 0.36 3.85
N LYS A 188 -12.07 1.66 3.79
CA LYS A 188 -12.77 2.36 4.87
C LYS A 188 -14.20 1.85 5.09
N TYR A 189 -14.84 1.37 4.04
CA TYR A 189 -16.14 0.71 4.12
C TYR A 189 -15.96 -0.70 4.66
N LEU A 190 -15.01 -1.47 4.12
CA LEU A 190 -14.72 -2.85 4.53
C LEU A 190 -14.21 -2.96 5.98
N ASN A 191 -13.74 -1.87 6.57
CA ASN A 191 -13.43 -1.81 8.00
C ASN A 191 -14.67 -1.72 8.90
N LYS A 192 -15.84 -1.42 8.35
CA LYS A 192 -17.08 -1.20 9.08
C LYS A 192 -18.17 -2.19 8.73
N TYR A 193 -18.18 -2.67 7.50
CA TYR A 193 -19.23 -3.52 6.95
C TYR A 193 -18.59 -4.70 6.22
N PRO A 194 -19.19 -5.88 6.23
CA PRO A 194 -18.84 -6.94 5.28
C PRO A 194 -18.91 -6.40 3.86
N GLY A 195 -18.10 -6.93 2.96
CA GLY A 195 -18.17 -6.45 1.59
C GLY A 195 -17.04 -6.99 0.72
N ALA A 196 -17.09 -6.64 -0.56
CA ALA A 196 -16.09 -7.07 -1.52
C ALA A 196 -15.77 -5.98 -2.55
N LEU A 197 -14.51 -5.96 -2.97
CA LEU A 197 -14.04 -5.22 -4.14
C LEU A 197 -13.64 -6.23 -5.21
N GLY A 198 -14.32 -6.17 -6.35
CA GLY A 198 -13.99 -6.96 -7.54
C GLY A 198 -13.08 -6.19 -8.49
N PHE A 199 -12.26 -6.92 -9.26
CA PHE A 199 -11.50 -6.34 -10.37
C PHE A 199 -12.16 -6.66 -11.70
N LEU A 200 -12.46 -5.61 -12.48
CA LEU A 200 -12.98 -5.72 -13.82
C LEU A 200 -11.84 -5.62 -14.83
N GLY A 201 -11.62 -6.68 -15.60
CA GLY A 201 -10.65 -6.69 -16.67
C GLY A 201 -11.06 -5.76 -17.82
N ILE A 202 -10.10 -4.93 -18.26
CA ILE A 202 -10.31 -3.93 -19.32
C ILE A 202 -9.29 -4.01 -20.45
N ALA A 203 -8.37 -5.00 -20.40
CA ALA A 203 -7.34 -5.13 -21.42
C ALA A 203 -7.90 -5.73 -22.73
N ASN A 204 -7.65 -5.06 -23.83
CA ASN A 204 -7.85 -5.54 -25.18
C ASN A 204 -6.76 -4.93 -26.08
N PRO A 205 -5.64 -5.64 -26.29
CA PRO A 205 -4.54 -5.14 -27.10
C PRO A 205 -4.94 -4.78 -28.54
N ASP A 206 -5.93 -5.46 -29.09
CA ASP A 206 -6.40 -5.20 -30.47
C ASP A 206 -7.10 -3.84 -30.58
N LEU A 207 -7.66 -3.32 -29.50
CA LEU A 207 -8.25 -2.00 -29.40
C LEU A 207 -7.31 -0.96 -28.75
N GLY A 208 -6.10 -1.37 -28.36
CA GLY A 208 -5.10 -0.50 -27.76
C GLY A 208 -5.29 -0.24 -26.25
N SER A 209 -6.26 -0.89 -25.59
CA SER A 209 -6.41 -0.82 -24.13
C SER A 209 -5.47 -1.78 -23.39
N GLY A 210 -5.22 -1.52 -22.10
CA GLY A 210 -4.31 -2.33 -21.26
C GLY A 210 -3.04 -1.58 -20.83
N ALA A 211 -2.89 -0.30 -21.16
CA ALA A 211 -1.81 0.52 -20.60
C ALA A 211 -1.98 0.62 -19.07
N ALA A 212 -0.85 0.68 -18.35
CA ALA A 212 -0.83 0.73 -16.88
C ALA A 212 -1.65 1.91 -16.32
N HIS A 213 -2.22 1.72 -15.13
CA HIS A 213 -2.90 2.80 -14.40
C HIS A 213 -2.01 4.04 -14.27
N HIS A 214 -2.61 5.23 -14.31
CA HIS A 214 -1.93 6.52 -14.27
C HIS A 214 -0.98 6.79 -15.45
N ASN A 215 -1.07 6.03 -16.53
CA ASN A 215 -0.37 6.28 -17.79
C ASN A 215 -1.21 7.22 -18.68
N SER A 216 -0.57 8.12 -19.43
CA SER A 216 -1.28 9.01 -20.37
C SER A 216 -1.98 8.30 -21.52
N ARG A 217 -1.65 7.01 -21.76
CA ARG A 217 -2.28 6.15 -22.76
C ARG A 217 -3.27 5.16 -22.13
N PHE A 218 -3.62 5.36 -20.84
CA PHE A 218 -4.61 4.51 -20.18
C PHE A 218 -5.94 4.60 -20.92
N ASP A 219 -6.48 3.44 -21.26
CA ASP A 219 -7.78 3.31 -21.93
C ASP A 219 -8.44 2.01 -21.50
N VAL A 220 -9.73 1.90 -21.72
CA VAL A 220 -10.56 0.75 -21.35
C VAL A 220 -11.25 0.18 -22.60
N ASP A 221 -11.35 -1.14 -22.68
CA ASP A 221 -12.33 -1.75 -23.60
C ASP A 221 -13.72 -1.58 -23.00
N GLU A 222 -14.53 -0.70 -23.59
CA GLU A 222 -15.86 -0.36 -23.09
C GLU A 222 -16.82 -1.56 -23.11
N SER A 223 -16.55 -2.60 -23.88
CA SER A 223 -17.34 -3.84 -23.86
C SER A 223 -17.33 -4.53 -22.49
N ALA A 224 -16.30 -4.27 -21.67
CA ALA A 224 -16.20 -4.77 -20.29
C ALA A 224 -17.26 -4.16 -19.35
N LEU A 225 -17.76 -2.96 -19.64
CA LEU A 225 -18.66 -2.22 -18.75
C LEU A 225 -19.96 -2.96 -18.49
N LEU A 226 -20.49 -3.67 -19.51
CA LEU A 226 -21.70 -4.48 -19.33
C LEU A 226 -21.50 -5.58 -18.29
N LEU A 227 -20.35 -6.23 -18.27
CA LEU A 227 -20.03 -7.24 -17.28
C LEU A 227 -19.87 -6.62 -15.87
N GLY A 228 -19.35 -5.39 -15.80
CA GLY A 228 -19.33 -4.61 -14.56
C GLY A 228 -20.73 -4.39 -14.00
N VAL A 229 -21.68 -3.97 -14.84
CA VAL A 229 -23.09 -3.82 -14.44
C VAL A 229 -23.69 -5.16 -13.99
N CYS A 230 -23.38 -6.26 -14.67
CA CYS A 230 -23.82 -7.59 -14.23
C CYS A 230 -23.29 -7.97 -12.85
N ALA A 231 -22.06 -7.61 -12.52
CA ALA A 231 -21.50 -7.88 -11.20
C ALA A 231 -22.17 -7.04 -10.10
N GLU A 232 -22.43 -5.76 -10.35
CA GLU A 232 -23.20 -4.91 -9.42
C GLU A 232 -24.61 -5.45 -9.17
N LEU A 233 -25.30 -5.87 -10.24
CA LEU A 233 -26.61 -6.51 -10.13
C LEU A 233 -26.54 -7.86 -9.42
N SER A 234 -25.49 -8.64 -9.64
CA SER A 234 -25.29 -9.92 -8.96
C SER A 234 -25.13 -9.73 -7.46
N PHE A 235 -24.44 -8.69 -7.03
CA PHE A 235 -24.34 -8.31 -5.63
C PHE A 235 -25.71 -7.87 -5.08
N ALA A 236 -26.44 -7.02 -5.78
CA ALA A 236 -27.72 -6.48 -5.31
C ALA A 236 -28.86 -7.53 -5.26
N LEU A 237 -28.76 -8.63 -6.02
CA LEU A 237 -29.78 -9.66 -6.16
C LEU A 237 -29.44 -11.00 -5.49
N ARG A 238 -28.35 -11.07 -4.75
CA ARG A 238 -27.94 -12.27 -4.01
C ARG A 238 -28.83 -12.56 -2.79
#